data_43b8f7f33e946aa06c36c18e7d2def44
#
_entry.id   43b8f7f33e946aa06c36c18e7d2def44
#
_cell.length_a   1.000
_cell.length_b   1.000
_cell.length_c   1.000
_cell.angle_alpha   90.00
_cell.angle_beta   90.00
_cell.angle_gamma   90.00
#
_symmetry.space_group_name_H-M   'P 1'
#
loop_
_entity.id
_entity.type
_entity.pdbx_description
1 polymer ?
#
loop_
_entity_poly.entity_id
_entity_poly.type
_entity_poly.pdbx_seq_one_letter_code
_entity_poly.pdbx_strand_id
1 'polypeptide(L)'
;MFRKLTLTLCALMMMCTSVAAETLVVATNCTYPPMEFLNDKKVPNGYSIAYATEVLKRAGYEMELRDVAWDGIFAGLAAGNYDLLAASTTITPERQKAFDFTEPYYGVVQAVVMPKGKKINSLADLKSLTVGSQIGITGVL
;
A
#
# COMPACT_ATOMS: atom_id res chain seq x y z
N MET A 1 53.41 -15.36 22.97
CA MET A 1 52.05 -15.39 23.50
C MET A 1 51.19 -14.26 22.97
N PHE A 2 51.64 -13.03 22.92
CA PHE A 2 50.89 -11.86 22.42
C PHE A 2 50.53 -11.88 20.93
N ARG A 3 51.35 -12.46 20.05
CA ARG A 3 51.07 -12.56 18.58
C ARG A 3 49.89 -13.48 18.21
N LYS A 4 49.59 -14.46 19.05
CA LYS A 4 48.41 -15.37 18.83
C LYS A 4 47.14 -14.71 19.33
N LEU A 5 47.20 -13.90 20.36
CA LEU A 5 46.06 -13.14 20.94
C LEU A 5 45.56 -12.06 19.98
N THR A 6 46.46 -11.35 19.31
CA THR A 6 46.13 -10.30 18.30
C THR A 6 45.48 -10.89 17.06
N LEU A 7 45.88 -12.06 16.58
CA LEU A 7 45.25 -12.74 15.45
C LEU A 7 43.84 -13.21 15.78
N THR A 8 43.58 -13.69 16.99
CA THR A 8 42.25 -14.12 17.42
C THR A 8 41.29 -12.94 17.59
N LEU A 9 41.78 -11.79 18.04
CA LEU A 9 40.95 -10.56 18.18
C LEU A 9 40.61 -9.95 16.83
N CYS A 10 41.51 -10.00 15.82
CA CYS A 10 41.20 -9.57 14.45
C CYS A 10 40.23 -10.50 13.75
N ALA A 11 40.26 -11.82 14.00
CA ALA A 11 39.30 -12.75 13.43
C ALA A 11 37.88 -12.57 14.01
N LEU A 12 37.76 -12.15 15.28
CA LEU A 12 36.47 -11.86 15.90
C LEU A 12 35.83 -10.54 15.40
N MET A 13 36.64 -9.57 14.96
CA MET A 13 36.15 -8.31 14.39
C MET A 13 35.62 -8.43 12.93
N MET A 14 35.96 -9.50 12.22
CA MET A 14 35.51 -9.70 10.83
C MET A 14 34.16 -10.39 10.69
N MET A 15 33.49 -10.74 11.78
CA MET A 15 32.15 -11.33 11.77
C MET A 15 31.00 -10.30 11.94
N CYS A 16 31.24 -9.01 11.68
CA CYS A 16 30.13 -8.10 11.41
C CYS A 16 29.58 -8.37 10.02
N THR A 17 28.80 -9.43 9.87
CA THR A 17 27.94 -9.61 8.69
C THR A 17 26.95 -8.46 8.71
N SER A 18 27.10 -7.53 7.79
CA SER A 18 26.03 -6.58 7.51
C SER A 18 24.79 -7.41 7.12
N VAL A 19 23.82 -7.51 8.01
CA VAL A 19 22.50 -8.02 7.63
C VAL A 19 21.94 -7.00 6.64
N ALA A 20 21.94 -7.35 5.35
CA ALA A 20 21.24 -6.56 4.36
C ALA A 20 19.77 -6.50 4.76
N ALA A 21 19.16 -5.32 4.70
CA ALA A 21 17.73 -5.19 4.95
C ALA A 21 16.97 -6.06 3.95
N GLU A 22 16.00 -6.81 4.45
CA GLU A 22 15.10 -7.59 3.60
C GLU A 22 14.26 -6.63 2.75
N THR A 23 14.08 -6.93 1.46
CA THR A 23 13.27 -6.13 0.55
C THR A 23 11.87 -6.72 0.47
N LEU A 24 10.86 -5.89 0.77
CA LEU A 24 9.46 -6.24 0.58
C LEU A 24 8.92 -5.59 -0.70
N VAL A 25 8.23 -6.40 -1.48
CA VAL A 25 7.54 -5.95 -2.70
C VAL A 25 6.17 -5.41 -2.30
N VAL A 26 5.94 -4.12 -2.57
CA VAL A 26 4.70 -3.42 -2.22
C VAL A 26 3.96 -3.04 -3.49
N ALA A 27 2.75 -3.55 -3.68
CA ALA A 27 1.89 -3.12 -4.78
C ALA A 27 1.06 -1.90 -4.40
N THR A 28 0.88 -1.00 -5.37
CA THR A 28 0.02 0.18 -5.29
C THR A 28 -0.76 0.32 -6.59
N ASN A 29 -1.75 1.25 -6.64
CA ASN A 29 -2.43 1.61 -7.86
C ASN A 29 -2.42 3.14 -8.01
N CYS A 30 -1.55 3.66 -8.87
CA CYS A 30 -1.27 5.09 -9.01
C CYS A 30 -2.36 5.87 -9.77
N THR A 31 -3.63 5.61 -9.48
CA THR A 31 -4.79 6.26 -10.10
C THR A 31 -5.67 7.03 -9.10
N TYR A 32 -5.23 7.20 -7.85
CA TYR A 32 -6.02 7.79 -6.76
C TYR A 32 -5.31 8.96 -6.07
N PRO A 33 -5.09 10.13 -6.73
CA PRO A 33 -4.49 11.28 -6.11
C PRO A 33 -5.41 11.87 -5.01
N PRO A 34 -4.87 12.40 -3.90
CA PRO A 34 -3.44 12.56 -3.59
C PRO A 34 -2.82 11.36 -2.87
N MET A 35 -3.54 10.25 -2.77
CA MET A 35 -3.13 9.08 -1.99
C MET A 35 -2.06 8.25 -2.72
N GLU A 36 -2.34 7.85 -3.96
CA GLU A 36 -1.42 7.15 -4.86
C GLU A 36 -1.58 7.68 -6.29
N PHE A 37 -0.52 8.21 -6.86
CA PHE A 37 -0.56 8.76 -8.22
C PHE A 37 0.84 8.79 -8.85
N LEU A 38 0.87 8.93 -10.18
CA LEU A 38 2.11 9.25 -10.90
C LEU A 38 2.29 10.76 -10.95
N ASN A 39 3.44 11.25 -10.47
CA ASN A 39 3.79 12.67 -10.58
C ASN A 39 4.12 13.05 -12.05
N ASP A 40 4.46 14.32 -12.29
CA ASP A 40 4.79 14.83 -13.65
C ASP A 40 5.95 14.09 -14.31
N LYS A 41 6.83 13.47 -13.52
CA LYS A 41 7.95 12.65 -13.99
C LYS A 41 7.60 11.18 -14.17
N LYS A 42 6.32 10.81 -14.07
CA LYS A 42 5.81 9.42 -14.11
C LYS A 42 6.38 8.53 -13.01
N VAL A 43 6.74 9.11 -11.89
CA VAL A 43 7.22 8.39 -10.71
C VAL A 43 6.06 8.26 -9.72
N PRO A 44 5.81 7.06 -9.17
CA PRO A 44 4.83 6.84 -8.11
C PRO A 44 5.06 7.77 -6.92
N ASN A 45 3.99 8.41 -6.46
CA ASN A 45 3.98 9.38 -5.37
C ASN A 45 2.62 9.36 -4.66
N GLY A 46 2.55 9.98 -3.50
CA GLY A 46 1.32 10.15 -2.74
C GLY A 46 1.46 9.77 -1.27
N TYR A 47 0.41 10.09 -0.52
CA TYR A 47 0.41 9.91 0.94
C TYR A 47 0.66 8.45 1.35
N SER A 48 -0.07 7.49 0.78
CA SER A 48 0.05 6.07 1.15
C SER A 48 1.42 5.51 0.81
N ILE A 49 2.02 5.93 -0.32
CA ILE A 49 3.36 5.50 -0.73
C ILE A 49 4.40 6.05 0.25
N ALA A 50 4.33 7.33 0.60
CA ALA A 50 5.23 7.96 1.55
C ALA A 50 5.10 7.33 2.94
N TYR A 51 3.86 7.06 3.38
CA TYR A 51 3.58 6.40 4.65
C TYR A 51 4.18 4.99 4.70
N ALA A 52 3.89 4.15 3.69
CA ALA A 52 4.43 2.79 3.61
C ALA A 52 5.97 2.79 3.58
N THR A 53 6.58 3.68 2.80
CA THR A 53 8.04 3.83 2.74
C THR A 53 8.64 4.10 4.11
N GLU A 54 8.07 5.05 4.86
CA GLU A 54 8.59 5.42 6.18
C GLU A 54 8.37 4.32 7.22
N VAL A 55 7.21 3.64 7.19
CA VAL A 55 6.91 2.52 8.09
C VAL A 55 7.88 1.37 7.86
N LEU A 56 8.06 0.93 6.61
CA LEU A 56 8.96 -0.18 6.28
C LEU A 56 10.40 0.16 6.62
N LYS A 57 10.86 1.37 6.31
CA LYS A 57 12.19 1.86 6.68
C LYS A 57 12.42 1.79 8.20
N ARG A 58 11.45 2.23 9.01
CA ARG A 58 11.54 2.15 10.48
C ARG A 58 11.52 0.71 10.99
N ALA A 59 10.84 -0.18 10.28
CA ALA A 59 10.82 -1.61 10.59
C ALA A 59 12.09 -2.35 10.13
N GLY A 60 13.01 -1.68 9.42
CA GLY A 60 14.27 -2.26 8.95
C GLY A 60 14.17 -2.97 7.60
N TYR A 61 13.13 -2.69 6.82
CA TYR A 61 12.93 -3.24 5.48
C TYR A 61 13.25 -2.22 4.39
N GLU A 62 13.69 -2.73 3.24
CA GLU A 62 13.70 -2.00 1.98
C GLU A 62 12.36 -2.19 1.25
N MET A 63 11.96 -1.23 0.42
CA MET A 63 10.71 -1.31 -0.35
C MET A 63 10.96 -1.32 -1.85
N GLU A 64 10.51 -2.38 -2.53
CA GLU A 64 10.31 -2.40 -3.98
C GLU A 64 8.85 -2.06 -4.29
N LEU A 65 8.58 -0.90 -4.87
CA LEU A 65 7.22 -0.46 -5.19
C LEU A 65 6.83 -0.88 -6.61
N ARG A 66 5.64 -1.48 -6.76
CA ARG A 66 5.06 -1.87 -8.05
C ARG A 66 3.71 -1.19 -8.27
N ASP A 67 3.60 -0.39 -9.33
CA ASP A 67 2.31 0.15 -9.78
C ASP A 67 1.58 -0.92 -10.61
N VAL A 68 0.41 -1.34 -10.14
CA VAL A 68 -0.39 -2.41 -10.75
C VAL A 68 -1.84 -1.96 -10.94
N ALA A 69 -2.53 -2.56 -11.92
CA ALA A 69 -3.95 -2.28 -12.12
C ALA A 69 -4.78 -2.72 -10.90
N TRP A 70 -5.79 -1.92 -10.53
CA TRP A 70 -6.69 -2.24 -9.43
C TRP A 70 -7.42 -3.57 -9.65
N ASP A 71 -7.83 -3.83 -10.90
CA ASP A 71 -8.45 -5.09 -11.28
C ASP A 71 -7.44 -6.25 -11.16
N GLY A 72 -7.56 -7.05 -10.16
CA GLY A 72 -6.62 -8.15 -9.90
C GLY A 72 -5.58 -7.87 -8.83
N ILE A 73 -5.55 -6.68 -8.22
CA ILE A 73 -4.57 -6.35 -7.17
C ILE A 73 -4.67 -7.32 -5.97
N PHE A 74 -5.87 -7.75 -5.60
CA PHE A 74 -6.07 -8.73 -4.53
C PHE A 74 -5.69 -10.15 -4.96
N ALA A 75 -5.96 -10.51 -6.21
CA ALA A 75 -5.58 -11.82 -6.74
C ALA A 75 -4.05 -11.95 -6.81
N GLY A 76 -3.35 -10.88 -7.16
CA GLY A 76 -1.89 -10.84 -7.16
C GLY A 76 -1.29 -10.99 -5.77
N LEU A 77 -1.90 -10.36 -4.74
CA LEU A 77 -1.49 -10.53 -3.35
C LEU A 77 -1.68 -11.98 -2.88
N ALA A 78 -2.86 -12.55 -3.15
CA ALA A 78 -3.15 -13.94 -2.80
C ALA A 78 -2.22 -14.95 -3.51
N ALA A 79 -1.74 -14.62 -4.70
CA ALA A 79 -0.79 -15.43 -5.46
C ALA A 79 0.67 -15.22 -5.03
N GLY A 80 0.96 -14.29 -4.10
CA GLY A 80 2.33 -13.99 -3.65
C GLY A 80 3.17 -13.23 -4.68
N ASN A 81 2.54 -12.52 -5.62
CA ASN A 81 3.27 -11.69 -6.59
C ASN A 81 3.91 -10.45 -5.93
N TYR A 82 3.47 -10.08 -4.77
CA TYR A 82 3.97 -9.03 -3.89
C TYR A 82 3.54 -9.32 -2.44
N ASP A 83 4.24 -8.74 -1.50
CA ASP A 83 4.10 -9.03 -0.07
C ASP A 83 3.03 -8.18 0.60
N LEU A 84 2.85 -6.93 0.13
CA LEU A 84 1.96 -5.93 0.74
C LEU A 84 1.20 -5.12 -0.32
N LEU A 85 0.07 -4.55 0.11
CA LEU A 85 -0.65 -3.50 -0.62
C LEU A 85 -0.57 -2.16 0.13
N ALA A 86 -0.16 -1.11 -0.58
CA ALA A 86 -0.28 0.29 -0.13
C ALA A 86 -1.08 1.07 -1.18
N ALA A 87 -2.40 0.88 -1.19
CA ALA A 87 -3.31 1.35 -2.24
C ALA A 87 -4.64 1.86 -1.66
N SER A 88 -4.60 2.58 -0.53
CA SER A 88 -5.78 3.14 0.16
C SER A 88 -6.93 2.13 0.33
N THR A 89 -6.56 0.88 0.59
CA THR A 89 -7.50 -0.24 0.64
C THR A 89 -8.38 -0.17 1.88
N THR A 90 -9.68 0.04 1.70
CA THR A 90 -10.64 0.05 2.81
C THR A 90 -10.69 -1.31 3.50
N ILE A 91 -10.60 -1.31 4.83
CA ILE A 91 -10.82 -2.48 5.67
C ILE A 91 -12.30 -2.82 5.66
N THR A 92 -12.67 -4.01 5.19
CA THR A 92 -14.05 -4.51 5.22
C THR A 92 -14.09 -5.94 5.75
N PRO A 93 -15.22 -6.37 6.36
CA PRO A 93 -15.37 -7.75 6.82
C PRO A 93 -15.12 -8.80 5.74
N GLU A 94 -15.49 -8.50 4.50
CA GLU A 94 -15.24 -9.37 3.36
C GLU A 94 -13.74 -9.55 3.10
N ARG A 95 -13.00 -8.44 3.04
CA ARG A 95 -11.56 -8.45 2.77
C ARG A 95 -10.78 -9.07 3.92
N GLN A 96 -11.21 -8.85 5.16
CA GLN A 96 -10.59 -9.45 6.36
C GLN A 96 -10.73 -10.98 6.44
N LYS A 97 -11.65 -11.59 5.67
CA LYS A 97 -11.74 -13.06 5.55
C LYS A 97 -10.57 -13.65 4.76
N ALA A 98 -9.94 -12.87 3.89
CA ALA A 98 -8.92 -13.33 2.95
C ALA A 98 -7.53 -12.70 3.18
N PHE A 99 -7.47 -11.55 3.85
CA PHE A 99 -6.24 -10.76 4.02
C PHE A 99 -6.17 -10.16 5.41
N ASP A 100 -4.96 -10.08 5.94
CA ASP A 100 -4.66 -9.33 7.15
C ASP A 100 -4.49 -7.84 6.83
N PHE A 101 -4.83 -7.00 7.79
CA PHE A 101 -4.71 -5.54 7.69
C PHE A 101 -3.91 -4.98 8.86
N THR A 102 -3.20 -3.91 8.61
CA THR A 102 -2.65 -3.06 9.67
C THR A 102 -3.78 -2.29 10.38
N GLU A 103 -3.45 -1.58 11.45
CA GLU A 103 -4.31 -0.52 11.94
C GLU A 103 -4.58 0.51 10.83
N PRO A 104 -5.79 1.11 10.78
CA PRO A 104 -6.11 2.09 9.76
C PRO A 104 -5.25 3.35 9.95
N TYR A 105 -4.57 3.77 8.90
CA TYR A 105 -3.72 4.96 8.90
C TYR A 105 -4.41 6.22 8.35
N TYR A 106 -5.60 6.06 7.74
CA TYR A 106 -6.39 7.17 7.19
C TYR A 106 -7.88 6.83 7.16
N GLY A 107 -8.73 7.83 7.45
CA GLY A 107 -10.18 7.70 7.36
C GLY A 107 -10.72 8.37 6.11
N VAL A 108 -11.61 7.69 5.38
CA VAL A 108 -12.28 8.21 4.18
C VAL A 108 -13.79 8.16 4.32
N VAL A 109 -14.47 9.05 3.63
CA VAL A 109 -15.92 9.00 3.45
C VAL A 109 -16.24 8.87 1.96
N GLN A 110 -17.30 8.11 1.64
CA GLN A 110 -17.79 8.04 0.27
C GLN A 110 -18.62 9.28 -0.06
N ALA A 111 -18.47 9.80 -1.26
CA ALA A 111 -19.21 10.94 -1.75
C ALA A 111 -19.77 10.65 -3.16
N VAL A 112 -20.95 11.16 -3.44
CA VAL A 112 -21.55 11.09 -4.77
C VAL A 112 -21.29 12.40 -5.49
N VAL A 113 -20.65 12.32 -6.66
CA VAL A 113 -20.42 13.47 -7.53
C VAL A 113 -21.56 13.56 -8.56
N MET A 114 -22.12 14.73 -8.72
CA MET A 114 -23.27 14.99 -9.61
C MET A 114 -23.06 16.23 -10.48
N PRO A 115 -23.75 16.33 -11.62
CA PRO A 115 -23.82 17.58 -12.36
C PRO A 115 -24.37 18.73 -11.53
N LYS A 116 -23.79 19.93 -11.71
CA LYS A 116 -24.23 21.13 -11.01
C LYS A 116 -25.74 21.38 -11.22
N GLY A 117 -26.47 21.68 -10.14
CA GLY A 117 -27.90 21.94 -10.16
C GLY A 117 -28.79 20.72 -9.91
N LYS A 118 -28.25 19.50 -9.98
CA LYS A 118 -28.95 18.31 -9.47
C LYS A 118 -28.86 18.26 -7.95
N LYS A 119 -29.89 17.68 -7.32
CA LYS A 119 -29.94 17.46 -5.86
C LYS A 119 -30.28 16.01 -5.59
N ILE A 120 -29.61 15.42 -4.62
CA ILE A 120 -29.93 14.17 -3.98
C ILE A 120 -30.18 14.52 -2.49
N ASN A 121 -31.31 14.15 -1.97
CA ASN A 121 -31.68 14.44 -0.58
C ASN A 121 -31.39 13.25 0.33
N SER A 122 -31.31 12.06 -0.23
CA SER A 122 -31.06 10.81 0.49
C SER A 122 -30.38 9.77 -0.40
N LEU A 123 -29.78 8.75 0.21
CA LEU A 123 -29.24 7.59 -0.51
C LEU A 123 -30.32 6.82 -1.28
N ALA A 124 -31.58 6.87 -0.83
CA ALA A 124 -32.69 6.22 -1.52
C ALA A 124 -32.93 6.79 -2.93
N ASP A 125 -32.63 8.06 -3.15
CA ASP A 125 -32.78 8.73 -4.46
C ASP A 125 -31.84 8.13 -5.51
N LEU A 126 -30.72 7.53 -5.08
CA LEU A 126 -29.76 6.88 -5.97
C LEU A 126 -30.35 5.69 -6.70
N LYS A 127 -31.36 5.01 -6.13
CA LYS A 127 -31.98 3.83 -6.73
C LYS A 127 -32.67 4.12 -8.08
N SER A 128 -33.02 5.37 -8.32
CA SER A 128 -33.64 5.84 -9.58
C SER A 128 -32.63 6.37 -10.58
N LEU A 129 -31.34 6.38 -10.26
CA LEU A 129 -30.27 6.96 -11.05
C LEU A 129 -29.30 5.90 -11.58
N THR A 130 -28.67 6.20 -12.70
CA THR A 130 -27.51 5.44 -13.16
C THR A 130 -26.27 5.98 -12.43
N VAL A 131 -25.68 5.16 -11.58
CA VAL A 131 -24.47 5.51 -10.82
C VAL A 131 -23.27 4.76 -11.41
N GLY A 132 -22.22 5.49 -11.76
CA GLY A 132 -20.97 4.91 -12.21
C GLY A 132 -20.00 4.74 -11.04
N SER A 133 -19.30 3.61 -11.00
CA SER A 133 -18.26 3.32 -10.01
C SER A 133 -17.20 2.39 -10.61
N GLN A 134 -16.01 2.36 -10.03
CA GLN A 134 -15.00 1.38 -10.39
C GLN A 134 -15.37 0.01 -9.78
N ILE A 135 -15.11 -1.06 -10.53
CA ILE A 135 -15.34 -2.43 -10.02
C ILE A 135 -14.38 -2.71 -8.85
N GLY A 136 -14.88 -3.40 -7.83
CA GLY A 136 -14.06 -3.85 -6.69
C GLY A 136 -13.71 -2.80 -5.64
N ILE A 137 -14.23 -1.56 -5.76
CA ILE A 137 -14.10 -0.54 -4.70
C ILE A 137 -15.31 -0.57 -3.76
N THR A 138 -15.18 0.07 -2.59
CA THR A 138 -16.25 0.17 -1.58
C THR A 138 -17.30 1.25 -1.89
N GLY A 139 -17.15 2.00 -2.98
CA GLY A 139 -18.12 2.99 -3.44
C GLY A 139 -19.26 2.41 -4.28
N VAL A 140 -19.34 1.10 -4.46
CA VAL A 140 -20.48 0.42 -5.10
C VAL A 140 -21.57 0.26 -4.07
N LEU A 141 -22.79 0.73 -4.38
CA LEU A 141 -23.99 0.67 -3.54
C LEU A 141 -24.77 -0.61 -3.78
#